data_302c63566128761204ca0eb09b26708d
#
_entry.id   302c63566128761204ca0eb09b26708d
#
_cell.length_a   1.000
_cell.length_b   1.000
_cell.length_c   1.000
_cell.angle_alpha   90.00
_cell.angle_beta   90.00
_cell.angle_gamma   90.00
#
_symmetry.space_group_name_H-M   'P 1'
#
loop_
_entity.id
_entity.type
_entity.pdbx_description
1 polymer ?
#
loop_
_entity_poly.entity_id
_entity_poly.type
_entity_poly.pdbx_seq_one_letter_code
_entity_poly.pdbx_strand_id
1 'polypeptide(L)'
;MCIRDSFYYTEPGMATPIKRALAYAPYADLIWCETGTPDLDEARQFAEAVKAEFPDQMLAYNCSPSFNWKAHLDDSTIAKFQKELGAMGYAFQFITLAGWHALNYSAFEIGRGYTESDMTAYVDLQEREFAREGEGYTAVKHQREVGAGYFDQIATVVSGGNASTLALEGSTEEEQFH
;
A
#
# COMPACT_ATOMS: atom_id res chain seq x y z
N MET A 1 36.83 4.95 -16.47
CA MET A 1 36.52 5.69 -15.24
C MET A 1 35.85 4.72 -14.27
N CYS A 2 36.46 4.45 -13.14
CA CYS A 2 35.98 3.44 -12.22
C CYS A 2 34.81 4.02 -11.39
N ILE A 3 33.63 3.46 -11.49
CA ILE A 3 32.42 3.92 -10.77
C ILE A 3 32.66 4.03 -9.25
N ARG A 4 33.62 3.26 -8.73
CA ARG A 4 34.01 3.28 -7.31
C ARG A 4 34.51 4.65 -6.82
N ASP A 5 35.06 5.47 -7.67
CA ASP A 5 35.61 6.78 -7.30
C ASP A 5 34.52 7.85 -7.11
N SER A 6 33.26 7.48 -7.40
CA SER A 6 32.09 8.39 -7.31
C SER A 6 31.24 8.17 -6.05
N PHE A 7 31.56 7.20 -5.19
CA PHE A 7 30.77 6.84 -4.02
C PHE A 7 31.58 7.00 -2.73
N TYR A 8 30.92 7.55 -1.72
CA TYR A 8 31.43 7.58 -0.36
C TYR A 8 30.90 6.36 0.39
N TYR A 9 31.79 5.61 1.00
CA TYR A 9 31.43 4.50 1.88
C TYR A 9 31.33 5.01 3.32
N THR A 10 30.24 4.66 3.99
CA THR A 10 30.05 4.93 5.42
C THR A 10 30.11 3.62 6.18
N GLU A 11 30.47 3.68 7.44
CA GLU A 11 30.40 2.51 8.33
C GLU A 11 28.93 2.04 8.44
N PRO A 12 28.69 0.73 8.34
CA PRO A 12 27.36 0.17 8.46
C PRO A 12 26.82 0.30 9.89
N GLY A 13 25.50 0.20 10.06
CA GLY A 13 24.82 0.22 11.36
C GLY A 13 24.05 1.51 11.63
N MET A 14 23.41 1.59 12.80
CA MET A 14 22.44 2.62 13.16
C MET A 14 23.02 3.99 13.50
N ALA A 15 24.33 4.09 13.78
CA ALA A 15 24.94 5.37 14.18
C ALA A 15 24.75 6.48 13.13
N THR A 16 24.97 6.19 11.86
CA THR A 16 24.81 7.17 10.78
C THR A 16 23.34 7.56 10.52
N PRO A 17 22.39 6.62 10.38
CA PRO A 17 20.97 6.94 10.29
C PRO A 17 20.45 7.78 11.46
N ILE A 18 20.80 7.43 12.70
CA ILE A 18 20.40 8.19 13.89
C ILE A 18 20.95 9.62 13.84
N LYS A 19 22.23 9.78 13.57
CA LYS A 19 22.85 11.12 13.48
C LYS A 19 22.16 12.00 12.43
N ARG A 20 21.81 11.42 11.28
CA ARG A 20 21.08 12.13 10.23
C ARG A 20 19.64 12.45 10.65
N ALA A 21 18.96 11.52 11.27
CA ALA A 21 17.59 11.72 11.76
C ALA A 21 17.52 12.88 12.76
N LEU A 22 18.43 12.92 13.75
CA LEU A 22 18.52 14.01 14.71
C LEU A 22 18.78 15.37 14.05
N ALA A 23 19.61 15.40 13.00
CA ALA A 23 19.87 16.61 12.25
C ALA A 23 18.66 17.08 11.41
N TYR A 24 17.80 16.16 10.97
CA TYR A 24 16.64 16.45 10.13
C TYR A 24 15.37 16.71 10.93
N ALA A 25 15.26 16.19 12.15
CA ALA A 25 14.07 16.29 12.99
C ALA A 25 13.51 17.71 13.14
N PRO A 26 14.32 18.78 13.30
CA PRO A 26 13.78 20.14 13.38
C PRO A 26 13.11 20.64 12.10
N TYR A 27 13.26 19.95 10.98
CA TYR A 27 12.83 20.38 9.65
C TYR A 27 11.84 19.42 8.99
N ALA A 28 11.45 18.35 9.70
CA ALA A 28 10.59 17.30 9.15
C ALA A 28 9.42 16.98 10.07
N ASP A 29 8.23 16.88 9.51
CA ASP A 29 7.04 16.43 10.25
C ASP A 29 7.10 14.93 10.56
N LEU A 30 7.72 14.17 9.66
CA LEU A 30 7.83 12.71 9.74
C LEU A 30 9.22 12.25 9.29
N ILE A 31 9.85 11.37 10.07
CA ILE A 31 11.16 10.79 9.72
C ILE A 31 11.03 9.30 9.45
N TRP A 32 11.67 8.88 8.40
CA TRP A 32 11.74 7.49 7.96
C TRP A 32 13.18 7.00 7.92
N CYS A 33 13.43 5.84 8.57
CA CYS A 33 14.68 5.10 8.45
C CYS A 33 14.46 3.86 7.58
N GLU A 34 15.14 3.80 6.45
CA GLU A 34 15.15 2.60 5.60
C GLU A 34 16.06 1.54 6.18
N THR A 35 15.57 0.30 6.27
CA THR A 35 16.32 -0.85 6.77
C THR A 35 16.39 -1.94 5.69
N GLY A 36 17.34 -2.88 5.84
CA GLY A 36 17.52 -3.98 4.88
C GLY A 36 16.71 -5.24 5.21
N THR A 37 16.32 -5.39 6.47
CA THR A 37 15.58 -6.55 7.00
C THR A 37 14.55 -6.09 8.03
N PRO A 38 13.50 -6.89 8.31
CA PRO A 38 12.55 -6.56 9.35
C PRO A 38 13.15 -6.88 10.72
N ASP A 39 13.57 -5.86 11.45
CA ASP A 39 14.20 -5.98 12.75
C ASP A 39 13.59 -4.97 13.75
N LEU A 40 12.93 -5.50 14.80
CA LEU A 40 12.31 -4.68 15.84
C LEU A 40 13.33 -4.05 16.78
N ASP A 41 14.50 -4.62 16.95
CA ASP A 41 15.52 -4.07 17.83
C ASP A 41 16.24 -2.90 17.15
N GLU A 42 16.53 -2.98 15.85
CA GLU A 42 16.98 -1.83 15.06
C GLU A 42 15.95 -0.70 15.06
N ALA A 43 14.67 -1.04 14.85
CA ALA A 43 13.58 -0.07 14.87
C ALA A 43 13.48 0.61 16.24
N ARG A 44 13.60 -0.14 17.32
CA ARG A 44 13.60 0.39 18.69
C ARG A 44 14.76 1.32 18.95
N GLN A 45 15.97 0.90 18.60
CA GLN A 45 17.18 1.71 18.76
C GLN A 45 17.05 3.06 18.06
N PHE A 46 16.54 3.06 16.84
CA PHE A 46 16.32 4.29 16.09
C PHE A 46 15.26 5.18 16.75
N ALA A 47 14.10 4.60 17.10
CA ALA A 47 13.01 5.34 17.72
C ALA A 47 13.42 5.95 19.05
N GLU A 48 14.04 5.19 19.94
CA GLU A 48 14.52 5.66 21.24
C GLU A 48 15.50 6.82 21.11
N ALA A 49 16.46 6.72 20.19
CA ALA A 49 17.44 7.78 19.95
C ALA A 49 16.78 9.08 19.48
N VAL A 50 15.83 9.01 18.55
CA VAL A 50 15.13 10.20 18.04
C VAL A 50 14.21 10.77 19.11
N LYS A 51 13.41 9.94 19.78
CA LYS A 51 12.45 10.36 20.80
C LYS A 51 13.10 10.93 22.06
N ALA A 52 14.33 10.57 22.37
CA ALA A 52 15.07 11.14 23.48
C ALA A 52 15.34 12.65 23.33
N GLU A 53 15.55 13.12 22.08
CA GLU A 53 15.79 14.54 21.78
C GLU A 53 14.53 15.24 21.26
N PHE A 54 13.68 14.52 20.52
CA PHE A 54 12.45 15.02 19.88
C PHE A 54 11.25 14.11 20.22
N PRO A 55 10.67 14.23 21.44
CA PRO A 55 9.62 13.31 21.91
C PRO A 55 8.38 13.24 21.01
N ASP A 56 8.01 14.36 20.38
CA ASP A 56 6.83 14.47 19.52
C ASP A 56 7.10 14.11 18.05
N GLN A 57 8.36 13.84 17.66
CA GLN A 57 8.71 13.53 16.29
C GLN A 57 8.00 12.26 15.81
N MET A 58 7.19 12.37 14.78
CA MET A 58 6.56 11.21 14.14
C MET A 58 7.58 10.40 13.35
N LEU A 59 7.43 9.08 13.40
CA LEU A 59 8.27 8.15 12.65
C LEU A 59 7.45 7.34 11.66
N ALA A 60 8.06 7.01 10.53
CA ALA A 60 7.52 6.10 9.53
C ALA A 60 8.37 4.84 9.39
N TYR A 61 7.72 3.73 9.04
CA TYR A 61 8.38 2.46 8.78
C TYR A 61 7.87 1.84 7.48
N ASN A 62 8.81 1.45 6.62
CA ASN A 62 8.51 0.69 5.42
C ASN A 62 8.54 -0.81 5.73
N CYS A 63 7.35 -1.43 5.78
CA CYS A 63 7.22 -2.89 5.80
C CYS A 63 7.49 -3.44 4.39
N SER A 64 8.73 -3.34 3.96
CA SER A 64 9.12 -3.57 2.56
C SER A 64 8.73 -4.97 2.04
N PRO A 65 8.17 -5.06 0.83
CA PRO A 65 7.96 -6.34 0.16
C PRO A 65 9.29 -7.02 -0.25
N SER A 66 10.40 -6.26 -0.25
CA SER A 66 11.74 -6.81 -0.48
C SER A 66 12.26 -7.64 0.70
N PHE A 67 11.65 -7.49 1.88
CA PHE A 67 11.96 -8.34 3.02
C PHE A 67 11.37 -9.73 2.80
N ASN A 68 12.17 -10.75 2.96
CA ASN A 68 11.64 -12.11 3.07
C ASN A 68 11.23 -12.37 4.52
N TRP A 69 10.04 -11.90 4.90
CA TRP A 69 9.52 -11.90 6.27
C TRP A 69 9.65 -13.27 6.96
N LYS A 70 9.20 -14.32 6.29
CA LYS A 70 9.23 -15.69 6.84
C LYS A 70 10.63 -16.27 6.97
N ALA A 71 11.62 -15.77 6.25
CA ALA A 71 13.01 -16.20 6.39
C ALA A 71 13.70 -15.57 7.60
N HIS A 72 13.19 -14.42 8.07
CA HIS A 72 13.79 -13.65 9.17
C HIS A 72 13.02 -13.75 10.48
N LEU A 73 11.70 -13.93 10.43
CA LEU A 73 10.83 -13.84 11.60
C LEU A 73 9.88 -15.05 11.67
N ASP A 74 9.55 -15.45 12.89
CA ASP A 74 8.48 -16.40 13.16
C ASP A 74 7.08 -15.74 13.03
N ASP A 75 6.03 -16.56 12.95
CA ASP A 75 4.66 -16.11 12.77
C ASP A 75 4.17 -15.24 13.93
N SER A 76 4.62 -15.52 15.15
CA SER A 76 4.21 -14.78 16.33
C SER A 76 4.79 -13.36 16.32
N THR A 77 6.01 -13.20 15.86
CA THR A 77 6.67 -11.89 15.69
C THR A 77 6.07 -11.12 14.53
N ILE A 78 5.82 -11.78 13.39
CA ILE A 78 5.14 -11.15 12.24
C ILE A 78 3.77 -10.62 12.64
N ALA A 79 2.98 -11.40 13.38
CA ALA A 79 1.61 -11.04 13.78
C ALA A 79 1.53 -9.79 14.68
N LYS A 80 2.58 -9.48 15.44
CA LYS A 80 2.62 -8.32 16.34
C LYS A 80 3.48 -7.16 15.82
N PHE A 81 4.19 -7.34 14.72
CA PHE A 81 5.23 -6.44 14.24
C PHE A 81 4.75 -4.97 14.15
N GLN A 82 3.60 -4.72 13.50
CA GLN A 82 3.04 -3.38 13.35
C GLN A 82 2.62 -2.76 14.68
N LYS A 83 2.12 -3.56 15.62
CA LYS A 83 1.73 -3.09 16.96
C LYS A 83 2.95 -2.68 17.78
N GLU A 84 4.02 -3.46 17.69
CA GLU A 84 5.30 -3.13 18.34
C GLU A 84 5.89 -1.84 17.77
N LEU A 85 5.90 -1.68 16.44
CA LEU A 85 6.32 -0.44 15.79
C LEU A 85 5.46 0.75 16.25
N GLY A 86 4.15 0.61 16.29
CA GLY A 86 3.24 1.64 16.77
C GLY A 86 3.54 2.07 18.20
N ALA A 87 3.83 1.11 19.09
CA ALA A 87 4.21 1.37 20.47
C ALA A 87 5.54 2.13 20.61
N MET A 88 6.45 2.00 19.62
CA MET A 88 7.71 2.75 19.57
C MET A 88 7.54 4.17 19.00
N GLY A 89 6.35 4.52 18.47
CA GLY A 89 6.07 5.84 17.89
C GLY A 89 6.18 5.92 16.37
N TYR A 90 6.20 4.78 15.66
CA TYR A 90 6.04 4.74 14.22
C TYR A 90 4.57 4.98 13.87
N ALA A 91 4.21 6.24 13.71
CA ALA A 91 2.83 6.68 13.48
C ALA A 91 2.32 6.33 12.08
N PHE A 92 3.21 6.17 11.11
CA PHE A 92 2.89 5.80 9.74
C PHE A 92 3.68 4.55 9.31
N GLN A 93 2.95 3.52 8.92
CA GLN A 93 3.52 2.25 8.47
C GLN A 93 2.91 1.90 7.13
N PHE A 94 3.74 1.48 6.19
CA PHE A 94 3.29 1.21 4.83
C PHE A 94 4.02 0.01 4.23
N ILE A 95 3.36 -0.63 3.27
CA ILE A 95 3.93 -1.70 2.46
C ILE A 95 4.06 -1.16 1.04
N THR A 96 5.27 -0.80 0.63
CA THR A 96 5.52 -0.37 -0.74
C THR A 96 5.13 -1.48 -1.72
N LEU A 97 4.52 -1.10 -2.84
CA LEU A 97 4.14 -2.02 -3.91
C LEU A 97 3.13 -3.13 -3.53
N ALA A 98 2.46 -3.05 -2.37
CA ALA A 98 1.47 -4.06 -1.97
C ALA A 98 0.38 -4.24 -3.04
N GLY A 99 -0.17 -3.13 -3.53
CA GLY A 99 -1.18 -3.15 -4.60
C GLY A 99 -0.63 -3.70 -5.91
N TRP A 100 0.61 -3.37 -6.27
CA TRP A 100 1.27 -3.91 -7.44
C TRP A 100 1.43 -5.43 -7.37
N HIS A 101 1.89 -5.96 -6.24
CA HIS A 101 2.02 -7.40 -6.03
C HIS A 101 0.67 -8.11 -6.07
N ALA A 102 -0.34 -7.56 -5.39
CA ALA A 102 -1.68 -8.13 -5.38
C ALA A 102 -2.28 -8.19 -6.79
N LEU A 103 -2.20 -7.10 -7.56
CA LEU A 103 -2.71 -7.04 -8.92
C LEU A 103 -1.98 -8.02 -9.85
N ASN A 104 -0.65 -8.03 -9.83
CA ASN A 104 0.13 -8.90 -10.71
C ASN A 104 -0.07 -10.38 -10.39
N TYR A 105 -0.10 -10.74 -9.11
CA TYR A 105 -0.36 -12.10 -8.70
C TYR A 105 -1.76 -12.56 -9.12
N SER A 106 -2.78 -11.74 -8.86
CA SER A 106 -4.16 -12.06 -9.24
C SER A 106 -4.31 -12.20 -10.76
N ALA A 107 -3.72 -11.30 -11.53
CA ALA A 107 -3.73 -11.37 -12.99
C ALA A 107 -3.00 -12.63 -13.52
N PHE A 108 -1.88 -12.98 -12.91
CA PHE A 108 -1.14 -14.21 -13.25
C PHE A 108 -2.00 -15.47 -12.99
N GLU A 109 -2.66 -15.55 -11.82
CA GLU A 109 -3.51 -16.71 -11.48
C GLU A 109 -4.70 -16.83 -12.45
N ILE A 110 -5.32 -15.71 -12.82
CA ILE A 110 -6.41 -15.72 -13.82
C ILE A 110 -5.89 -16.20 -15.17
N GLY A 111 -4.77 -15.64 -15.65
CA GLY A 111 -4.22 -15.99 -16.96
C GLY A 111 -3.80 -17.46 -17.03
N ARG A 112 -3.19 -17.96 -15.97
CA ARG A 112 -2.85 -19.38 -15.86
C ARG A 112 -4.08 -20.27 -15.83
N GLY A 113 -5.03 -19.96 -14.97
CA GLY A 113 -6.28 -20.73 -14.82
C GLY A 113 -7.11 -20.72 -16.11
N TYR A 114 -7.14 -19.59 -16.83
CA TYR A 114 -7.84 -19.49 -18.11
C TYR A 114 -7.23 -20.42 -19.17
N THR A 115 -5.91 -20.61 -19.16
CA THR A 115 -5.23 -21.56 -20.05
C THR A 115 -5.63 -23.02 -19.75
N GLU A 116 -5.91 -23.33 -18.47
CA GLU A 116 -6.22 -24.68 -18.01
C GLU A 116 -7.74 -25.01 -18.06
N SER A 117 -8.61 -24.02 -17.83
CA SER A 117 -10.04 -24.22 -17.60
C SER A 117 -10.95 -23.13 -18.18
N ASP A 118 -10.49 -22.36 -19.14
CA ASP A 118 -11.24 -21.33 -19.85
C ASP A 118 -11.97 -20.36 -18.91
N MET A 119 -13.22 -20.00 -19.22
CA MET A 119 -14.03 -19.06 -18.45
C MET A 119 -14.28 -19.47 -16.99
N THR A 120 -14.11 -20.73 -16.64
CA THR A 120 -14.29 -21.19 -15.24
C THR A 120 -13.34 -20.46 -14.30
N ALA A 121 -12.10 -20.21 -14.73
CA ALA A 121 -11.13 -19.48 -13.91
C ALA A 121 -11.53 -18.03 -13.63
N TYR A 122 -12.18 -17.36 -14.58
CA TYR A 122 -12.72 -16.02 -14.37
C TYR A 122 -13.96 -16.04 -13.48
N VAL A 123 -14.87 -17.00 -13.72
CA VAL A 123 -16.07 -17.15 -12.90
C VAL A 123 -15.72 -17.42 -11.43
N ASP A 124 -14.69 -18.22 -11.16
CA ASP A 124 -14.21 -18.44 -9.80
C ASP A 124 -13.71 -17.15 -9.10
N LEU A 125 -13.13 -16.23 -9.85
CA LEU A 125 -12.80 -14.90 -9.32
C LEU A 125 -14.07 -14.12 -9.00
N GLN A 126 -15.02 -14.06 -9.96
CA GLN A 126 -16.27 -13.33 -9.83
C GLN A 126 -17.11 -13.81 -8.64
N GLU A 127 -17.24 -15.13 -8.46
CA GLU A 127 -17.92 -15.70 -7.31
C GLU A 127 -17.28 -15.34 -5.96
N ARG A 128 -15.96 -15.28 -5.92
CA ARG A 128 -15.22 -14.79 -4.73
C ARG A 128 -15.47 -13.32 -4.45
N GLU A 129 -15.62 -12.50 -5.46
CA GLU A 129 -15.97 -11.08 -5.32
C GLU A 129 -17.39 -10.93 -4.76
N PHE A 130 -18.38 -11.60 -5.35
CA PHE A 130 -19.77 -11.60 -4.86
C PHE A 130 -19.88 -12.07 -3.41
N ALA A 131 -19.13 -13.09 -3.02
CA ALA A 131 -19.13 -13.59 -1.65
C ALA A 131 -18.60 -12.56 -0.63
N ARG A 132 -17.89 -11.52 -1.07
CA ARG A 132 -17.34 -10.45 -0.21
C ARG A 132 -18.16 -9.17 -0.17
N GLU A 133 -19.21 -9.03 -0.96
CA GLU A 133 -20.05 -7.83 -0.95
C GLU A 133 -20.59 -7.51 0.45
N GLY A 134 -21.08 -8.53 1.18
CA GLY A 134 -21.56 -8.38 2.55
C GLY A 134 -20.48 -8.00 3.58
N GLU A 135 -19.20 -8.14 3.22
CA GLU A 135 -18.04 -7.75 4.04
C GLU A 135 -17.49 -6.36 3.68
N GLY A 136 -18.12 -5.68 2.71
CA GLY A 136 -17.76 -4.32 2.29
C GLY A 136 -16.94 -4.25 1.00
N TYR A 137 -16.78 -5.35 0.25
CA TYR A 137 -16.21 -5.32 -1.08
C TYR A 137 -17.23 -4.79 -2.08
N THR A 138 -16.92 -3.71 -2.77
CA THR A 138 -17.88 -2.98 -3.61
C THR A 138 -17.55 -2.99 -5.12
N ALA A 139 -16.35 -3.47 -5.48
CA ALA A 139 -15.87 -3.38 -6.86
C ALA A 139 -16.61 -4.30 -7.86
N VAL A 140 -17.49 -5.19 -7.41
CA VAL A 140 -18.44 -5.89 -8.29
C VAL A 140 -19.32 -4.91 -9.08
N LYS A 141 -19.58 -3.73 -8.50
CA LYS A 141 -20.26 -2.61 -9.17
C LYS A 141 -19.21 -1.67 -9.80
N HIS A 142 -18.48 -2.19 -10.77
CA HIS A 142 -17.29 -1.51 -11.32
C HIS A 142 -17.61 -0.15 -11.96
N GLN A 143 -18.78 0.05 -12.56
CA GLN A 143 -19.16 1.34 -13.13
C GLN A 143 -19.28 2.42 -12.04
N ARG A 144 -19.83 2.07 -10.88
CA ARG A 144 -19.88 2.97 -9.73
C ARG A 144 -18.46 3.28 -9.22
N GLU A 145 -17.62 2.27 -9.10
CA GLU A 145 -16.26 2.42 -8.56
C GLU A 145 -15.35 3.28 -9.45
N VAL A 146 -15.54 3.25 -10.77
CA VAL A 146 -14.82 4.16 -11.69
C VAL A 146 -15.47 5.54 -11.82
N GLY A 147 -16.58 5.78 -11.12
CA GLY A 147 -17.20 7.10 -11.02
C GLY A 147 -18.04 7.51 -12.23
N ALA A 148 -18.54 6.56 -13.04
CA ALA A 148 -19.36 6.89 -14.22
C ALA A 148 -20.57 7.73 -13.86
N GLY A 149 -21.28 7.42 -12.76
CA GLY A 149 -22.43 8.20 -12.29
C GLY A 149 -22.06 9.63 -11.88
N TYR A 150 -20.85 9.87 -11.37
CA TYR A 150 -20.36 11.22 -11.06
C TYR A 150 -20.19 12.07 -12.32
N PHE A 151 -19.63 11.49 -13.38
CA PHE A 151 -19.47 12.20 -14.65
C PHE A 151 -20.83 12.49 -15.31
N ASP A 152 -21.81 11.61 -15.21
CA ASP A 152 -23.17 11.84 -15.67
C ASP A 152 -23.84 13.00 -14.93
N GLN A 153 -23.67 13.08 -13.61
CA GLN A 153 -24.15 14.21 -12.81
C GLN A 153 -23.50 15.54 -13.25
N ILE A 154 -22.21 15.58 -13.48
CA ILE A 154 -21.52 16.76 -13.97
C ILE A 154 -22.06 17.16 -15.35
N ALA A 155 -22.17 16.20 -16.28
CA ALA A 155 -22.69 16.44 -17.63
C ALA A 155 -24.13 17.02 -17.57
N THR A 156 -24.97 16.48 -16.71
CA THR A 156 -26.35 16.97 -16.48
C THR A 156 -26.37 18.40 -15.96
N VAL A 157 -25.57 18.70 -14.94
CA VAL A 157 -25.50 20.06 -14.36
C VAL A 157 -24.99 21.07 -15.37
N VAL A 158 -23.92 20.78 -16.07
CA VAL A 158 -23.29 21.69 -17.04
C VAL A 158 -24.22 21.98 -18.25
N SER A 159 -25.01 20.96 -18.67
CA SER A 159 -25.96 21.11 -19.79
C SER A 159 -27.32 21.68 -19.41
N GLY A 160 -27.52 22.09 -18.14
CA GLY A 160 -28.81 22.57 -17.66
C GLY A 160 -29.91 21.51 -17.66
N GLY A 161 -29.54 20.26 -17.44
CA GLY A 161 -30.46 19.13 -17.36
C GLY A 161 -30.73 18.38 -18.69
N ASN A 162 -30.08 18.77 -19.77
CA ASN A 162 -30.31 18.22 -21.11
C ASN A 162 -29.05 17.57 -21.71
N ALA A 163 -28.30 16.80 -20.90
CA ALA A 163 -27.13 16.06 -21.40
C ALA A 163 -27.58 14.94 -22.36
N SER A 164 -26.98 14.89 -23.53
CA SER A 164 -27.19 13.82 -24.52
C SER A 164 -26.06 12.75 -24.48
N THR A 165 -25.17 12.84 -23.50
CA THR A 165 -23.95 12.02 -23.41
C THR A 165 -23.84 11.30 -22.09
N LEU A 166 -25.00 10.92 -21.51
CA LEU A 166 -25.01 10.13 -20.27
C LEU A 166 -24.61 8.68 -20.56
N ALA A 167 -23.70 8.16 -19.74
CA ALA A 167 -23.24 6.76 -19.87
C ALA A 167 -24.26 5.77 -19.32
N LEU A 168 -25.11 6.20 -18.40
CA LEU A 168 -26.01 5.36 -17.62
C LEU A 168 -27.38 5.20 -18.24
N GLU A 169 -27.95 6.25 -18.76
CA GLU A 169 -29.33 6.25 -19.23
C GLU A 169 -29.54 5.28 -20.39
N GLY A 170 -30.37 4.24 -20.14
CA GLY A 170 -30.60 3.18 -21.11
C GLY A 170 -29.47 2.16 -21.28
N SER A 171 -28.44 2.20 -20.40
CA SER A 171 -27.37 1.20 -20.40
C SER A 171 -27.86 -0.15 -19.91
N THR A 172 -27.35 -1.23 -20.50
CA THR A 172 -27.54 -2.60 -20.01
C THR A 172 -26.89 -2.86 -18.66
N GLU A 173 -26.05 -1.93 -18.22
CA GLU A 173 -25.30 -1.98 -16.95
C GLU A 173 -25.86 -1.02 -15.89
N GLU A 174 -27.10 -0.54 -16.04
CA GLU A 174 -27.71 0.44 -15.13
C GLU A 174 -27.66 -0.02 -13.66
N GLU A 175 -27.85 -1.31 -13.39
CA GLU A 175 -27.75 -1.89 -12.05
C GLU A 175 -26.34 -1.82 -11.43
N GLN A 176 -25.30 -1.62 -12.25
CA GLN A 176 -23.90 -1.47 -11.81
C GLN A 176 -23.59 -0.12 -11.16
N PHE A 177 -24.56 0.81 -11.16
CA PHE A 177 -24.35 2.17 -10.68
C PHE A 177 -25.00 2.46 -9.32
N HIS A 178 -25.78 1.54 -8.80
CA HIS A 178 -26.55 1.69 -7.55
C HIS A 178 -26.06 0.82 -6.41
#